data_90891543768f4dee4d8697b5d6062718
#
_entry.id   90891543768f4dee4d8697b5d6062718
#
_cell.length_a   1.000
_cell.length_b   1.000
_cell.length_c   1.000
_cell.angle_alpha   90.00
_cell.angle_beta   90.00
_cell.angle_gamma   90.00
#
_symmetry.space_group_name_H-M   'P 1'
#
loop_
_entity.id
_entity.type
_entity.pdbx_description
1 polymer ?
#
loop_
_entity_poly.entity_id
_entity_poly.type
_entity_poly.pdbx_seq_one_letter_code
_entity_poly.pdbx_strand_id
1 'polypeptide(L)'
;MALEEIINSMWIEKYRPTTLDDIVLNEETKKIIEKFVAEGEFPHLFLCSEPGQGKTSLAKILAKNVFKCDTLYINASDENNVETVRNKITNFATTASLDGTFKCVILDEADGFANIQSQKILRGLMESTSDTCRFILTANFRHKIFKPLQSRMLELDITPDKNGIIKRLVQILINENVMASKGELEKLKNMVESYYPDIRSMIKVLQSSVDEDNKLRLKEFTIENVFLNNLLTKVNSGNVIEVRKYYLDNEPYFNGDYTNLLNEFYKFVIDNDEISSKVRTNWTIDLAEHIYRAQFVVDSEINCAACFAKMCNSLK
;
A
#
# COMPACT_ATOMS: atom_id res chain seq x y z
N MET A 1 17.09 26.14 -0.81
CA MET A 1 16.38 26.49 0.44
C MET A 1 14.88 26.25 0.30
N ALA A 2 14.12 26.97 -0.52
CA ALA A 2 12.66 26.80 -0.52
C ALA A 2 12.13 25.38 -0.88
N LEU A 3 12.77 24.65 -1.79
CA LEU A 3 12.33 23.30 -2.18
C LEU A 3 12.64 22.24 -1.10
N GLU A 4 13.79 22.34 -0.46
CA GLU A 4 14.18 21.48 0.65
C GLU A 4 13.34 21.75 1.90
N GLU A 5 12.97 23.01 2.16
CA GLU A 5 12.06 23.38 3.23
C GLU A 5 10.64 22.84 3.01
N ILE A 6 10.13 22.88 1.77
CA ILE A 6 8.82 22.31 1.41
C ILE A 6 8.84 20.78 1.54
N ILE A 7 9.89 20.10 1.07
CA ILE A 7 10.02 18.64 1.21
C ILE A 7 10.10 18.26 2.69
N ASN A 8 10.87 19.00 3.50
CA ASN A 8 10.99 18.77 4.94
C ASN A 8 9.71 19.11 5.72
N SER A 9 8.79 19.89 5.14
CA SER A 9 7.49 20.16 5.76
C SER A 9 6.50 18.99 5.59
N MET A 10 6.70 18.12 4.60
CA MET A 10 5.84 16.96 4.36
C MET A 10 6.33 15.75 5.15
N TRP A 11 5.56 15.32 6.13
CA TRP A 11 5.93 14.19 6.99
C TRP A 11 6.20 12.89 6.23
N ILE A 12 5.53 12.68 5.09
CA ILE A 12 5.78 11.51 4.24
C ILE A 12 7.23 11.45 3.77
N GLU A 13 7.81 12.58 3.39
CA GLU A 13 9.20 12.63 2.93
C GLU A 13 10.16 12.75 4.11
N LYS A 14 9.85 13.56 5.12
CA LYS A 14 10.67 13.74 6.33
C LYS A 14 10.86 12.42 7.09
N TYR A 15 9.81 11.58 7.17
CA TYR A 15 9.82 10.30 7.88
C TYR A 15 9.93 9.09 6.96
N ARG A 16 10.35 9.31 5.71
CA ARG A 16 10.69 8.20 4.80
C ARG A 16 11.81 7.36 5.44
N PRO A 17 11.61 6.06 5.62
CA PRO A 17 12.63 5.19 6.22
C PRO A 17 13.98 5.29 5.52
N THR A 18 15.04 5.45 6.31
CA THR A 18 16.43 5.49 5.86
C THR A 18 17.27 4.37 6.44
N THR A 19 16.83 3.77 7.53
CA THR A 19 17.48 2.62 8.19
C THR A 19 16.49 1.46 8.34
N LEU A 20 16.97 0.27 8.64
CA LEU A 20 16.10 -0.90 8.90
C LEU A 20 15.19 -0.68 10.11
N ASP A 21 15.66 0.03 11.12
CA ASP A 21 14.89 0.33 12.33
C ASP A 21 13.71 1.27 12.06
N ASP A 22 13.78 2.05 10.98
CA ASP A 22 12.70 2.95 10.56
C ASP A 22 11.56 2.22 9.87
N ILE A 23 11.82 1.03 9.32
CA ILE A 23 10.79 0.27 8.58
C ILE A 23 10.02 -0.62 9.54
N VAL A 24 8.70 -0.53 9.44
CA VAL A 24 7.81 -1.45 10.16
C VAL A 24 7.67 -2.73 9.33
N LEU A 25 8.23 -3.82 9.82
CA LEU A 25 8.15 -5.15 9.22
C LEU A 25 7.55 -6.14 10.22
N ASN A 26 7.00 -7.24 9.70
CA ASN A 26 6.65 -8.38 10.55
C ASN A 26 7.92 -9.08 11.07
N GLU A 27 7.77 -9.82 12.15
CA GLU A 27 8.91 -10.48 12.85
C GLU A 27 9.59 -11.55 12.01
N GLU A 28 8.87 -12.22 11.11
CA GLU A 28 9.42 -13.25 10.22
C GLU A 28 10.38 -12.62 9.20
N THR A 29 9.94 -11.58 8.53
CA THR A 29 10.77 -10.85 7.56
C THR A 29 11.97 -10.19 8.20
N LYS A 30 11.85 -9.66 9.42
CA LYS A 30 13.01 -9.15 10.19
C LYS A 30 14.07 -10.21 10.38
N LYS A 31 13.69 -11.40 10.85
CA LYS A 31 14.61 -12.52 11.06
C LYS A 31 15.32 -12.97 9.77
N ILE A 32 14.59 -12.97 8.65
CA ILE A 32 15.17 -13.29 7.33
C ILE A 32 16.22 -12.24 6.96
N ILE A 33 15.92 -10.95 7.13
CA ILE A 33 16.86 -9.86 6.82
C ILE A 33 18.08 -9.91 7.76
N GLU A 34 17.89 -10.17 9.06
CA GLU A 34 18.98 -10.35 10.02
C GLU A 34 19.92 -11.48 9.62
N LYS A 35 19.37 -12.59 9.10
CA LYS A 35 20.16 -13.69 8.57
C LYS A 35 21.00 -13.23 7.36
N PHE A 36 20.43 -12.48 6.41
CA PHE A 36 21.19 -11.94 5.28
C PHE A 36 22.31 -11.01 5.74
N VAL A 37 22.06 -10.18 6.74
CA VAL A 37 23.07 -9.29 7.31
C VAL A 37 24.22 -10.09 7.93
N ALA A 38 23.89 -11.16 8.64
CA ALA A 38 24.88 -12.04 9.26
C ALA A 38 25.73 -12.83 8.22
N GLU A 39 25.12 -13.23 7.10
CA GLU A 39 25.78 -13.90 5.99
C GLU A 39 26.57 -12.94 5.09
N GLY A 40 26.29 -11.63 5.15
CA GLY A 40 26.92 -10.61 4.32
C GLY A 40 26.45 -10.60 2.87
N GLU A 41 25.43 -11.38 2.53
CA GLU A 41 24.84 -11.46 1.20
C GLU A 41 23.34 -11.73 1.26
N PHE A 42 22.63 -11.50 0.14
CA PHE A 42 21.20 -11.77 -0.02
C PHE A 42 20.91 -12.34 -1.41
N PRO A 43 19.87 -13.17 -1.56
CA PRO A 43 19.45 -13.67 -2.88
C PRO A 43 18.76 -12.57 -3.71
N HIS A 44 18.35 -12.87 -4.94
CA HIS A 44 17.40 -12.00 -5.64
C HIS A 44 16.12 -11.90 -4.83
N LEU A 45 15.62 -10.67 -4.63
CA LEU A 45 14.45 -10.40 -3.78
C LEU A 45 13.26 -9.92 -4.60
N PHE A 46 12.08 -10.39 -4.22
CA PHE A 46 10.81 -9.90 -4.73
C PHE A 46 9.97 -9.34 -3.59
N LEU A 47 9.71 -8.04 -3.63
CA LEU A 47 8.93 -7.30 -2.64
C LEU A 47 7.56 -6.97 -3.26
N CYS A 48 6.55 -7.78 -2.99
CA CYS A 48 5.22 -7.59 -3.53
C CYS A 48 4.22 -7.35 -2.39
N SER A 49 3.57 -6.20 -2.44
CA SER A 49 2.56 -5.81 -1.45
C SER A 49 1.74 -4.63 -1.97
N GLU A 50 0.68 -4.25 -1.26
CA GLU A 50 -0.09 -3.06 -1.57
C GLU A 50 0.74 -1.77 -1.51
N PRO A 51 0.29 -0.66 -2.13
CA PRO A 51 0.96 0.63 -2.04
C PRO A 51 1.13 1.09 -0.59
N GLY A 52 2.13 1.95 -0.33
CA GLY A 52 2.31 2.60 0.98
C GLY A 52 3.01 1.78 2.07
N GLN A 53 3.37 0.50 1.82
CA GLN A 53 4.01 -0.39 2.82
C GLN A 53 5.55 -0.31 2.87
N GLY A 54 6.19 0.54 2.09
CA GLY A 54 7.65 0.76 2.18
C GLY A 54 8.52 -0.12 1.28
N LYS A 55 7.98 -0.81 0.24
CA LYS A 55 8.75 -1.63 -0.73
C LYS A 55 10.00 -0.95 -1.24
N THR A 56 9.82 0.21 -1.85
CA THR A 56 10.92 1.00 -2.43
C THR A 56 11.95 1.43 -1.38
N SER A 57 11.49 1.81 -0.18
CA SER A 57 12.37 2.18 0.93
C SER A 57 13.21 0.99 1.38
N LEU A 58 12.59 -0.18 1.59
CA LEU A 58 13.29 -1.40 1.97
C LEU A 58 14.34 -1.79 0.93
N ALA A 59 13.97 -1.80 -0.36
CA ALA A 59 14.90 -2.10 -1.45
C ALA A 59 16.13 -1.19 -1.41
N LYS A 60 15.94 0.13 -1.26
CA LYS A 60 17.03 1.11 -1.19
C LYS A 60 17.88 0.94 0.07
N ILE A 61 17.28 0.70 1.22
CA ILE A 61 17.99 0.48 2.48
C ILE A 61 18.86 -0.78 2.40
N LEU A 62 18.30 -1.89 1.93
CA LEU A 62 19.07 -3.13 1.79
C LEU A 62 20.27 -2.91 0.85
N ALA A 63 20.03 -2.42 -0.36
CA ALA A 63 21.08 -2.29 -1.35
C ALA A 63 22.17 -1.27 -0.95
N LYS A 64 21.77 -0.08 -0.49
CA LYS A 64 22.70 1.04 -0.29
C LYS A 64 23.26 1.12 1.13
N ASN A 65 22.41 0.94 2.15
CA ASN A 65 22.78 1.22 3.52
C ASN A 65 23.30 -0.03 4.24
N VAL A 66 22.68 -1.20 3.99
CA VAL A 66 23.04 -2.46 4.65
C VAL A 66 24.19 -3.13 3.93
N PHE A 67 24.02 -3.44 2.65
CA PHE A 67 25.02 -4.20 1.88
C PHE A 67 26.00 -3.33 1.10
N LYS A 68 25.78 -2.01 1.07
CA LYS A 68 26.64 -1.02 0.39
C LYS A 68 26.97 -1.40 -1.05
N CYS A 69 26.01 -1.96 -1.75
CA CYS A 69 26.17 -2.39 -3.14
C CYS A 69 26.35 -1.18 -4.08
N ASP A 70 27.13 -1.37 -5.13
CA ASP A 70 27.01 -0.50 -6.31
C ASP A 70 25.60 -0.71 -6.89
N THR A 71 24.78 0.34 -6.96
CA THR A 71 23.33 0.21 -7.15
C THR A 71 22.84 0.94 -8.39
N LEU A 72 22.20 0.22 -9.31
CA LEU A 72 21.40 0.79 -10.38
C LEU A 72 19.91 0.78 -9.98
N TYR A 73 19.31 1.97 -9.88
CA TYR A 73 17.88 2.13 -9.61
C TYR A 73 17.14 2.51 -10.89
N ILE A 74 16.08 1.76 -11.19
CA ILE A 74 15.20 2.00 -12.34
C ILE A 74 13.76 1.93 -11.85
N ASN A 75 12.95 2.96 -12.14
CA ASN A 75 11.49 2.89 -12.00
C ASN A 75 10.89 2.46 -13.35
N ALA A 76 10.25 1.29 -13.35
CA ALA A 76 9.68 0.71 -14.57
C ALA A 76 8.46 1.47 -15.11
N SER A 77 7.81 2.27 -14.26
CA SER A 77 6.67 3.11 -14.66
C SER A 77 7.09 4.40 -15.36
N ASP A 78 8.30 4.90 -15.07
CA ASP A 78 8.81 6.15 -15.64
C ASP A 78 9.60 5.93 -16.94
N GLU A 79 10.27 4.79 -17.06
CA GLU A 79 11.10 4.48 -18.24
C GLU A 79 10.31 3.70 -19.30
N ASN A 80 9.72 4.42 -20.24
CA ASN A 80 8.87 3.87 -21.31
C ASN A 80 9.65 3.09 -22.40
N ASN A 81 10.97 3.24 -22.50
CA ASN A 81 11.77 2.57 -23.54
C ASN A 81 12.42 1.29 -23.00
N VAL A 82 11.75 0.17 -23.29
CA VAL A 82 12.17 -1.18 -22.89
C VAL A 82 13.59 -1.52 -23.33
N GLU A 83 14.02 -1.08 -24.52
CA GLU A 83 15.34 -1.37 -25.06
C GLU A 83 16.44 -0.58 -24.34
N THR A 84 16.18 0.67 -24.00
CA THR A 84 17.10 1.49 -23.20
C THR A 84 17.28 0.90 -21.79
N VAL A 85 16.19 0.51 -21.15
CA VAL A 85 16.20 -0.14 -19.82
C VAL A 85 17.00 -1.44 -19.88
N ARG A 86 16.73 -2.29 -20.89
CA ARG A 86 17.48 -3.53 -21.12
C ARG A 86 18.97 -3.28 -21.23
N ASN A 87 19.38 -2.32 -22.07
CA ASN A 87 20.79 -2.04 -22.30
C ASN A 87 21.47 -1.49 -21.04
N LYS A 88 20.81 -0.60 -20.30
CA LYS A 88 21.30 -0.09 -19.00
C LYS A 88 21.53 -1.23 -18.00
N ILE A 89 20.55 -2.12 -17.82
CA ILE A 89 20.64 -3.23 -16.88
C ILE A 89 21.73 -4.21 -17.31
N THR A 90 21.77 -4.59 -18.61
CA THR A 90 22.76 -5.53 -19.13
C THR A 90 24.17 -4.98 -18.92
N ASN A 91 24.43 -3.75 -19.34
CA ASN A 91 25.75 -3.12 -19.20
C ASN A 91 26.18 -3.04 -17.73
N PHE A 92 25.24 -2.67 -16.84
CA PHE A 92 25.53 -2.59 -15.41
C PHE A 92 25.81 -3.97 -14.81
N ALA A 93 24.96 -4.96 -15.05
CA ALA A 93 25.05 -6.27 -14.43
C ALA A 93 26.27 -7.10 -14.92
N THR A 94 26.70 -6.91 -16.18
CA THR A 94 27.81 -7.67 -16.77
C THR A 94 29.19 -7.06 -16.54
N THR A 95 29.27 -5.79 -16.13
CA THR A 95 30.57 -5.15 -15.78
C THR A 95 30.96 -5.49 -14.35
N ALA A 96 32.25 -5.67 -14.08
CA ALA A 96 32.74 -5.88 -12.72
C ALA A 96 32.56 -4.60 -11.86
N SER A 97 32.34 -4.77 -10.56
CA SER A 97 32.43 -3.66 -9.60
C SER A 97 33.88 -3.23 -9.43
N LEU A 98 34.13 -1.93 -9.35
CA LEU A 98 35.49 -1.40 -9.13
C LEU A 98 36.03 -1.73 -7.75
N ASP A 99 35.13 -1.84 -6.75
CA ASP A 99 35.47 -2.02 -5.34
C ASP A 99 35.32 -3.49 -4.86
N GLY A 100 35.06 -4.42 -5.78
CA GLY A 100 34.86 -5.83 -5.44
C GLY A 100 33.58 -6.12 -4.65
N THR A 101 32.70 -5.14 -4.51
CA THR A 101 31.39 -5.29 -3.85
C THR A 101 30.37 -5.88 -4.81
N PHE A 102 29.31 -6.49 -4.27
CA PHE A 102 28.18 -6.91 -5.09
C PHE A 102 27.49 -5.72 -5.75
N LYS A 103 27.04 -5.95 -6.98
CA LYS A 103 26.13 -5.01 -7.65
C LYS A 103 24.70 -5.34 -7.32
N CYS A 104 23.87 -4.30 -7.27
CA CYS A 104 22.44 -4.47 -7.06
C CYS A 104 21.63 -3.67 -8.07
N VAL A 105 20.74 -4.33 -8.80
CA VAL A 105 19.74 -3.68 -9.64
C VAL A 105 18.41 -3.64 -8.89
N ILE A 106 17.91 -2.44 -8.62
CA ILE A 106 16.57 -2.23 -8.08
C ILE A 106 15.64 -1.87 -9.23
N LEU A 107 14.62 -2.71 -9.44
CA LEU A 107 13.54 -2.48 -10.39
C LEU A 107 12.28 -2.14 -9.62
N ASP A 108 12.02 -0.86 -9.49
CA ASP A 108 10.87 -0.35 -8.77
C ASP A 108 9.64 -0.34 -9.68
N GLU A 109 8.46 -0.71 -9.12
CA GLU A 109 7.20 -0.83 -9.86
C GLU A 109 7.32 -1.74 -11.10
N ALA A 110 7.98 -2.90 -10.95
CA ALA A 110 8.26 -3.83 -12.04
C ALA A 110 7.01 -4.37 -12.75
N ASP A 111 5.85 -4.27 -12.13
CA ASP A 111 4.54 -4.53 -12.73
C ASP A 111 4.13 -3.47 -13.77
N GLY A 112 4.83 -2.34 -13.86
CA GLY A 112 4.77 -1.37 -14.96
C GLY A 112 5.43 -1.86 -16.25
N PHE A 113 6.31 -2.87 -16.20
CA PHE A 113 6.83 -3.51 -17.41
C PHE A 113 5.72 -4.29 -18.12
N ALA A 114 5.00 -3.62 -19.00
CA ALA A 114 3.86 -4.21 -19.74
C ALA A 114 4.27 -5.38 -20.66
N ASN A 115 5.56 -5.56 -20.97
CA ASN A 115 6.02 -6.55 -21.93
C ASN A 115 6.69 -7.74 -21.25
N ILE A 116 6.05 -8.93 -21.40
CA ILE A 116 6.60 -10.21 -20.95
C ILE A 116 8.00 -10.48 -21.50
N GLN A 117 8.33 -9.98 -22.71
CA GLN A 117 9.65 -10.15 -23.29
C GLN A 117 10.75 -9.48 -22.47
N SER A 118 10.49 -8.31 -21.89
CA SER A 118 11.43 -7.63 -20.98
C SER A 118 11.70 -8.44 -19.73
N GLN A 119 10.65 -9.03 -19.16
CA GLN A 119 10.77 -9.89 -17.97
C GLN A 119 11.51 -11.21 -18.26
N LYS A 120 11.40 -11.77 -19.49
CA LYS A 120 12.18 -12.93 -19.91
C LYS A 120 13.68 -12.61 -20.02
N ILE A 121 14.01 -11.41 -20.47
CA ILE A 121 15.41 -10.97 -20.55
C ILE A 121 16.00 -10.80 -19.14
N LEU A 122 15.26 -10.17 -18.23
CA LEU A 122 15.67 -10.06 -16.83
C LEU A 122 15.97 -11.42 -16.20
N ARG A 123 15.14 -12.42 -16.49
CA ARG A 123 15.37 -13.78 -16.05
C ARG A 123 16.72 -14.31 -16.53
N GLY A 124 17.04 -14.14 -17.82
CA GLY A 124 18.34 -14.57 -18.38
C GLY A 124 19.52 -13.86 -17.74
N LEU A 125 19.39 -12.55 -17.47
CA LEU A 125 20.41 -11.76 -16.79
C LEU A 125 20.62 -12.23 -15.34
N MET A 126 19.56 -12.48 -14.57
CA MET A 126 19.66 -13.02 -13.22
C MET A 126 20.43 -14.34 -13.18
N GLU A 127 20.21 -15.22 -14.17
CA GLU A 127 20.92 -16.50 -14.26
C GLU A 127 22.39 -16.32 -14.61
N SER A 128 22.70 -15.44 -15.56
CA SER A 128 24.08 -15.25 -16.06
C SER A 128 24.95 -14.37 -15.17
N THR A 129 24.37 -13.57 -14.27
CA THR A 129 25.10 -12.63 -13.39
C THR A 129 24.90 -12.90 -11.90
N SER A 130 24.44 -14.11 -11.56
CA SER A 130 24.14 -14.50 -10.17
C SER A 130 25.33 -14.36 -9.22
N ASP A 131 26.57 -14.48 -9.72
CA ASP A 131 27.77 -14.41 -8.89
C ASP A 131 28.20 -12.97 -8.58
N THR A 132 27.76 -11.99 -9.37
CA THR A 132 28.22 -10.59 -9.30
C THR A 132 27.13 -9.57 -9.05
N CYS A 133 25.90 -9.90 -9.38
CA CYS A 133 24.78 -8.96 -9.32
C CYS A 133 23.55 -9.56 -8.65
N ARG A 134 22.91 -8.79 -7.76
CA ARG A 134 21.60 -9.13 -7.16
C ARG A 134 20.53 -8.23 -7.73
N PHE A 135 19.30 -8.73 -7.73
CA PHE A 135 18.14 -7.99 -8.21
C PHE A 135 17.13 -7.87 -7.09
N ILE A 136 16.58 -6.69 -6.90
CA ILE A 136 15.46 -6.44 -6.01
C ILE A 136 14.33 -5.87 -6.87
N LEU A 137 13.24 -6.62 -7.01
CA LEU A 137 12.04 -6.20 -7.71
C LEU A 137 10.97 -5.78 -6.71
N THR A 138 10.35 -4.63 -6.94
CA THR A 138 9.13 -4.25 -6.23
C THR A 138 7.94 -4.30 -7.17
N ALA A 139 6.77 -4.67 -6.68
CA ALA A 139 5.53 -4.66 -7.45
C ALA A 139 4.30 -4.50 -6.54
N ASN A 140 3.23 -3.92 -7.10
CA ASN A 140 1.93 -3.89 -6.43
C ASN A 140 1.09 -5.11 -6.81
N PHE A 141 1.26 -5.63 -8.03
CA PHE A 141 0.46 -6.72 -8.56
C PHE A 141 1.31 -7.93 -8.93
N ARG A 142 1.30 -8.96 -8.07
CA ARG A 142 2.05 -10.20 -8.27
C ARG A 142 1.76 -10.88 -9.62
N HIS A 143 0.50 -10.88 -10.05
CA HIS A 143 0.07 -11.56 -11.27
C HIS A 143 0.64 -10.93 -12.55
N LYS A 144 1.11 -9.68 -12.51
CA LYS A 144 1.78 -9.01 -13.62
C LYS A 144 3.24 -9.42 -13.79
N ILE A 145 3.84 -10.05 -12.78
CA ILE A 145 5.20 -10.55 -12.86
C ILE A 145 5.21 -11.99 -13.38
N PHE A 146 6.03 -12.25 -14.39
CA PHE A 146 6.14 -13.54 -15.04
C PHE A 146 6.59 -14.64 -14.06
N LYS A 147 5.81 -15.73 -13.92
CA LYS A 147 6.06 -16.80 -12.93
C LYS A 147 7.50 -17.36 -12.95
N PRO A 148 8.12 -17.63 -14.11
CA PRO A 148 9.52 -18.08 -14.16
C PRO A 148 10.54 -17.05 -13.68
N LEU A 149 10.19 -15.75 -13.63
CA LEU A 149 11.01 -14.73 -12.99
C LEU A 149 10.83 -14.77 -11.47
N GLN A 150 9.59 -14.88 -11.00
CA GLN A 150 9.29 -15.01 -9.56
C GLN A 150 10.02 -16.22 -8.94
N SER A 151 10.06 -17.38 -9.63
CA SER A 151 10.69 -18.60 -9.12
C SER A 151 12.22 -18.51 -8.90
N ARG A 152 12.87 -17.41 -9.35
CA ARG A 152 14.31 -17.13 -9.15
C ARG A 152 14.59 -16.15 -8.04
N MET A 153 13.54 -15.66 -7.43
CA MET A 153 13.64 -14.67 -6.37
C MET A 153 13.04 -15.22 -5.08
N LEU A 154 13.57 -14.78 -3.97
CA LEU A 154 12.95 -14.97 -2.68
C LEU A 154 11.91 -13.85 -2.50
N GLU A 155 10.66 -14.23 -2.35
CA GLU A 155 9.59 -13.32 -2.01
C GLU A 155 9.61 -13.05 -0.51
N LEU A 156 9.65 -11.77 -0.13
CA LEU A 156 9.53 -11.34 1.25
C LEU A 156 8.14 -10.74 1.49
N ASP A 157 7.47 -11.23 2.51
CA ASP A 157 6.24 -10.62 2.99
C ASP A 157 6.58 -9.39 3.83
N ILE A 158 6.37 -8.22 3.26
CA ILE A 158 6.62 -6.94 3.93
C ILE A 158 5.39 -6.33 4.59
N THR A 159 4.33 -7.12 4.75
CA THR A 159 3.12 -6.68 5.47
C THR A 159 3.51 -6.21 6.87
N PRO A 160 3.25 -4.94 7.23
CA PRO A 160 3.73 -4.39 8.49
C PRO A 160 2.92 -4.90 9.68
N ASP A 161 3.57 -5.04 10.85
CA ASP A 161 2.87 -5.30 12.11
C ASP A 161 2.09 -4.07 12.58
N LYS A 162 0.81 -4.24 12.93
CA LYS A 162 -0.06 -3.15 13.39
C LYS A 162 0.48 -2.42 14.63
N ASN A 163 1.02 -3.16 15.60
CA ASN A 163 1.62 -2.56 16.79
C ASN A 163 2.88 -1.76 16.45
N GLY A 164 3.67 -2.26 15.49
CA GLY A 164 4.82 -1.55 14.95
C GLY A 164 4.41 -0.25 14.24
N ILE A 165 3.31 -0.25 13.47
CA ILE A 165 2.76 0.96 12.86
C ILE A 165 2.39 1.98 13.93
N ILE A 166 1.62 1.57 14.96
CA ILE A 166 1.20 2.47 16.05
C ILE A 166 2.43 3.08 16.72
N LYS A 167 3.44 2.28 17.05
CA LYS A 167 4.71 2.77 17.63
C LYS A 167 5.39 3.79 16.72
N ARG A 168 5.46 3.54 15.40
CA ARG A 168 6.06 4.46 14.44
C ARG A 168 5.30 5.79 14.35
N LEU A 169 3.97 5.76 14.30
CA LEU A 169 3.14 6.95 14.27
C LEU A 169 3.27 7.77 15.56
N VAL A 170 3.28 7.12 16.73
CA VAL A 170 3.52 7.79 18.02
C VAL A 170 4.92 8.42 18.06
N GLN A 171 5.94 7.74 17.54
CA GLN A 171 7.29 8.31 17.46
C GLN A 171 7.33 9.56 16.58
N ILE A 172 6.59 9.59 15.48
CA ILE A 172 6.46 10.79 14.62
C ILE A 172 5.82 11.93 15.41
N LEU A 173 4.72 11.68 16.14
CA LEU A 173 4.08 12.70 16.97
C LEU A 173 5.03 13.27 18.04
N ILE A 174 5.82 12.42 18.67
CA ILE A 174 6.82 12.84 19.66
C ILE A 174 7.88 13.72 19.00
N ASN A 175 8.42 13.31 17.85
CA ASN A 175 9.45 14.06 17.13
C ASN A 175 8.95 15.43 16.64
N GLU A 176 7.66 15.54 16.33
CA GLU A 176 7.02 16.82 15.95
C GLU A 176 6.49 17.61 17.14
N ASN A 177 6.72 17.14 18.39
CA ASN A 177 6.20 17.72 19.62
C ASN A 177 4.68 17.90 19.65
N VAL A 178 3.93 16.99 18.99
CA VAL A 178 2.48 17.05 18.95
C VAL A 178 1.88 16.48 20.23
N MET A 179 0.98 17.23 20.83
CA MET A 179 0.25 16.80 22.03
C MET A 179 -0.95 15.94 21.63
N ALA A 180 -1.03 14.73 22.20
CA ALA A 180 -2.17 13.83 22.00
C ALA A 180 -2.82 13.45 23.33
N SER A 181 -4.15 13.58 23.42
CA SER A 181 -4.90 13.09 24.55
C SER A 181 -5.09 11.56 24.50
N LYS A 182 -5.51 10.92 25.61
CA LYS A 182 -5.83 9.49 25.62
C LYS A 182 -6.90 9.13 24.58
N GLY A 183 -7.92 9.97 24.41
CA GLY A 183 -8.97 9.75 23.42
C GLY A 183 -8.43 9.81 21.99
N GLU A 184 -7.49 10.71 21.71
CA GLU A 184 -6.86 10.75 20.38
C GLU A 184 -5.97 9.53 20.10
N LEU A 185 -5.35 8.94 21.13
CA LEU A 185 -4.59 7.69 20.96
C LEU A 185 -5.50 6.47 20.68
N GLU A 186 -6.74 6.47 21.17
CA GLU A 186 -7.72 5.46 20.79
C GLU A 186 -8.18 5.65 19.34
N LYS A 187 -8.46 6.89 18.94
CA LYS A 187 -8.75 7.21 17.53
C LYS A 187 -7.60 6.87 16.59
N LEU A 188 -6.34 7.01 17.05
CA LEU A 188 -5.16 6.59 16.28
C LEU A 188 -5.18 5.08 15.98
N LYS A 189 -5.58 4.25 16.94
CA LYS A 189 -5.73 2.81 16.72
C LYS A 189 -6.81 2.52 15.67
N ASN A 190 -7.96 3.18 15.76
CA ASN A 190 -9.04 3.03 14.79
C ASN A 190 -8.61 3.50 13.39
N MET A 191 -7.83 4.58 13.30
CA MET A 191 -7.23 5.04 12.05
C MET A 191 -6.30 3.97 11.46
N VAL A 192 -5.45 3.35 12.29
CA VAL A 192 -4.57 2.26 11.83
C VAL A 192 -5.38 1.09 11.30
N GLU A 193 -6.47 0.68 11.97
CA GLU A 193 -7.36 -0.38 11.47
C GLU A 193 -7.99 -0.02 10.12
N SER A 194 -8.40 1.23 9.94
CA SER A 194 -9.09 1.70 8.73
C SER A 194 -8.16 1.84 7.51
N TYR A 195 -6.92 2.26 7.72
CA TYR A 195 -5.94 2.47 6.64
C TYR A 195 -4.95 1.33 6.46
N TYR A 196 -5.04 0.29 7.33
CA TYR A 196 -4.13 -0.85 7.22
C TYR A 196 -4.25 -1.53 5.84
N PRO A 197 -3.11 -1.80 5.18
CA PRO A 197 -1.71 -1.67 5.63
C PRO A 197 -0.96 -0.42 5.09
N ASP A 198 -1.63 0.61 4.59
CA ASP A 198 -1.04 1.80 3.95
C ASP A 198 -0.51 2.83 4.96
N ILE A 199 0.75 2.68 5.38
CA ILE A 199 1.42 3.60 6.32
C ILE A 199 1.55 5.01 5.73
N ARG A 200 1.72 5.15 4.41
CA ARG A 200 1.85 6.45 3.74
C ARG A 200 0.60 7.30 3.92
N SER A 201 -0.57 6.71 3.72
CA SER A 201 -1.85 7.38 3.95
C SER A 201 -2.07 7.72 5.42
N MET A 202 -1.68 6.82 6.34
CA MET A 202 -1.75 7.09 7.78
C MET A 202 -0.93 8.31 8.18
N ILE A 203 0.30 8.46 7.66
CA ILE A 203 1.16 9.62 7.94
C ILE A 203 0.55 10.92 7.39
N LYS A 204 -0.06 10.87 6.19
CA LYS A 204 -0.77 12.03 5.62
C LYS A 204 -1.91 12.49 6.51
N VAL A 205 -2.76 11.54 6.92
CA VAL A 205 -3.90 11.83 7.81
C VAL A 205 -3.40 12.37 9.14
N LEU A 206 -2.35 11.76 9.69
CA LEU A 206 -1.76 12.20 10.95
C LEU A 206 -1.31 13.66 10.86
N GLN A 207 -0.55 14.03 9.81
CA GLN A 207 -0.09 15.40 9.58
C GLN A 207 -1.24 16.38 9.43
N SER A 208 -2.27 16.04 8.64
CA SER A 208 -3.43 16.92 8.41
C SER A 208 -4.36 17.06 9.63
N SER A 209 -4.17 16.23 10.63
CA SER A 209 -4.96 16.23 11.87
C SER A 209 -4.31 17.00 13.02
N VAL A 210 -3.17 17.66 12.79
CA VAL A 210 -2.52 18.53 13.77
C VAL A 210 -3.06 19.94 13.61
N ASP A 211 -3.58 20.52 14.70
CA ASP A 211 -4.09 21.88 14.73
C ASP A 211 -2.97 22.95 14.92
N GLU A 212 -3.35 24.22 14.85
CA GLU A 212 -2.42 25.36 15.00
C GLU A 212 -1.74 25.41 16.38
N ASP A 213 -2.36 24.83 17.42
CA ASP A 213 -1.82 24.71 18.77
C ASP A 213 -0.89 23.49 18.93
N ASN A 214 -0.54 22.80 17.86
CA ASN A 214 0.25 21.57 17.84
C ASN A 214 -0.39 20.41 18.64
N LYS A 215 -1.72 20.31 18.59
CA LYS A 215 -2.50 19.24 19.21
C LYS A 215 -3.08 18.34 18.14
N LEU A 216 -3.04 17.03 18.38
CA LEU A 216 -3.66 16.04 17.51
C LEU A 216 -5.20 16.12 17.61
N ARG A 217 -5.86 16.19 16.47
CA ARG A 217 -7.33 16.24 16.31
C ARG A 217 -7.76 15.25 15.24
N LEU A 218 -7.69 13.97 15.55
CA LEU A 218 -8.15 12.93 14.64
C LEU A 218 -9.68 12.98 14.55
N LYS A 219 -10.17 12.90 13.32
CA LYS A 219 -11.58 12.62 13.08
C LYS A 219 -11.90 11.20 13.54
N GLU A 220 -13.15 10.90 13.76
CA GLU A 220 -13.57 9.52 13.97
C GLU A 220 -13.57 8.82 12.61
N PHE A 221 -12.76 7.76 12.48
CA PHE A 221 -12.59 7.00 11.24
C PHE A 221 -13.48 5.75 11.21
N THR A 222 -14.27 5.51 12.24
CA THR A 222 -15.29 4.47 12.22
C THR A 222 -16.53 4.98 11.51
N ILE A 223 -16.93 4.32 10.45
CA ILE A 223 -18.30 4.43 9.94
C ILE A 223 -19.15 3.84 11.05
N GLU A 224 -19.85 4.69 11.80
CA GLU A 224 -20.63 4.24 12.97
C GLU A 224 -21.64 3.17 12.51
N ASN A 225 -21.78 2.11 13.28
CA ASN A 225 -22.79 1.08 13.05
C ASN A 225 -24.21 1.67 12.88
N VAL A 226 -24.49 2.81 13.51
CA VAL A 226 -25.72 3.59 13.33
C VAL A 226 -25.90 4.10 11.89
N PHE A 227 -24.84 4.63 11.28
CA PHE A 227 -24.86 5.06 9.89
C PHE A 227 -25.11 3.87 8.95
N LEU A 228 -24.40 2.75 9.13
CA LEU A 228 -24.56 1.55 8.32
C LEU A 228 -25.94 0.91 8.48
N ASN A 229 -26.50 0.88 9.69
CA ASN A 229 -27.85 0.40 9.93
C ASN A 229 -28.91 1.27 9.25
N ASN A 230 -28.76 2.60 9.32
CA ASN A 230 -29.65 3.51 8.64
C ASN A 230 -29.52 3.39 7.12
N LEU A 231 -28.31 3.23 6.60
CA LEU A 231 -28.06 2.99 5.18
C LEU A 231 -28.72 1.67 4.72
N LEU A 232 -28.57 0.58 5.50
CA LEU A 232 -29.27 -0.68 5.26
C LEU A 232 -30.77 -0.52 5.20
N THR A 233 -31.36 0.23 6.15
CA THR A 233 -32.79 0.52 6.17
C THR A 233 -33.23 1.23 4.88
N LYS A 234 -32.43 2.18 4.38
CA LYS A 234 -32.70 2.87 3.11
C LYS A 234 -32.58 1.93 1.92
N VAL A 235 -31.55 1.07 1.88
CA VAL A 235 -31.39 0.07 0.82
C VAL A 235 -32.58 -0.88 0.81
N ASN A 236 -33.04 -1.34 1.98
CA ASN A 236 -34.21 -2.21 2.13
C ASN A 236 -35.51 -1.54 1.68
N SER A 237 -35.63 -0.21 1.71
CA SER A 237 -36.79 0.51 1.17
C SER A 237 -36.88 0.44 -0.37
N GLY A 238 -35.79 0.05 -1.05
CA GLY A 238 -35.69 -0.03 -2.51
C GLY A 238 -35.67 1.33 -3.22
N ASN A 239 -35.55 2.44 -2.48
CA ASN A 239 -35.53 3.81 -3.04
C ASN A 239 -34.08 4.30 -3.25
N VAL A 240 -33.56 4.11 -4.46
CA VAL A 240 -32.19 4.47 -4.84
C VAL A 240 -31.87 5.97 -4.59
N ILE A 241 -32.86 6.85 -4.81
CA ILE A 241 -32.65 8.30 -4.63
C ILE A 241 -32.46 8.64 -3.15
N GLU A 242 -33.22 8.01 -2.26
CA GLU A 242 -33.05 8.20 -0.81
C GLU A 242 -31.73 7.61 -0.30
N VAL A 243 -31.32 6.46 -0.81
CA VAL A 243 -30.01 5.87 -0.48
C VAL A 243 -28.89 6.82 -0.87
N ARG A 244 -28.90 7.32 -2.12
CA ARG A 244 -27.90 8.25 -2.62
C ARG A 244 -27.87 9.53 -1.80
N LYS A 245 -29.02 10.14 -1.55
CA LYS A 245 -29.12 11.35 -0.73
C LYS A 245 -28.55 11.11 0.68
N TYR A 246 -28.90 9.97 1.29
CA TYR A 246 -28.47 9.66 2.64
C TYR A 246 -26.95 9.55 2.77
N TYR A 247 -26.27 8.83 1.89
CA TYR A 247 -24.81 8.75 2.01
C TYR A 247 -24.10 10.06 1.60
N LEU A 248 -24.64 10.84 0.67
CA LEU A 248 -24.08 12.17 0.36
C LEU A 248 -24.22 13.15 1.53
N ASP A 249 -25.38 13.18 2.20
CA ASP A 249 -25.61 14.01 3.38
C ASP A 249 -24.70 13.59 4.57
N ASN A 250 -24.18 12.37 4.53
CA ASN A 250 -23.31 11.77 5.55
C ASN A 250 -21.87 11.52 5.06
N GLU A 251 -21.47 12.14 3.97
CA GLU A 251 -20.12 12.00 3.37
C GLU A 251 -18.96 12.18 4.35
N PRO A 252 -19.04 13.08 5.37
CA PRO A 252 -17.97 13.19 6.36
C PRO A 252 -17.67 11.91 7.15
N TYR A 253 -18.58 10.95 7.26
CA TYR A 253 -18.33 9.68 7.97
C TYR A 253 -17.33 8.77 7.25
N PHE A 254 -17.23 8.88 5.94
CA PHE A 254 -16.29 8.10 5.13
C PHE A 254 -15.33 8.96 4.30
N ASN A 255 -15.24 10.27 4.61
CA ASN A 255 -14.34 11.25 3.98
C ASN A 255 -14.39 11.30 2.44
N GLY A 256 -15.54 11.02 1.84
CA GLY A 256 -15.70 10.93 0.39
C GLY A 256 -15.03 9.70 -0.24
N ASP A 257 -14.54 8.77 0.55
CA ASP A 257 -14.01 7.49 0.05
C ASP A 257 -15.13 6.48 -0.15
N TYR A 258 -15.76 6.55 -1.32
CA TYR A 258 -16.86 5.67 -1.70
C TYR A 258 -16.44 4.20 -1.82
N THR A 259 -15.17 3.93 -2.08
CA THR A 259 -14.64 2.56 -2.09
C THR A 259 -14.59 2.00 -0.68
N ASN A 260 -14.12 2.80 0.26
CA ASN A 260 -14.13 2.42 1.67
C ASN A 260 -15.56 2.24 2.20
N LEU A 261 -16.51 3.10 1.80
CA LEU A 261 -17.93 2.94 2.13
C LEU A 261 -18.47 1.57 1.68
N LEU A 262 -18.18 1.14 0.44
CA LEU A 262 -18.59 -0.18 -0.06
C LEU A 262 -17.92 -1.32 0.72
N ASN A 263 -16.65 -1.20 1.09
CA ASN A 263 -15.94 -2.20 1.87
C ASN A 263 -16.52 -2.34 3.29
N GLU A 264 -16.78 -1.22 3.98
CA GLU A 264 -17.36 -1.26 5.32
C GLU A 264 -18.81 -1.76 5.29
N PHE A 265 -19.58 -1.38 4.27
CA PHE A 265 -20.93 -1.90 4.10
C PHE A 265 -20.92 -3.40 3.78
N TYR A 266 -19.93 -3.91 3.01
CA TYR A 266 -19.75 -5.34 2.78
C TYR A 266 -19.52 -6.11 4.09
N LYS A 267 -18.59 -5.65 4.93
CA LYS A 267 -18.33 -6.27 6.25
C LYS A 267 -19.59 -6.29 7.09
N PHE A 268 -20.27 -5.16 7.15
CA PHE A 268 -21.52 -5.02 7.89
C PHE A 268 -22.63 -5.98 7.40
N VAL A 269 -22.77 -6.17 6.08
CA VAL A 269 -23.74 -7.10 5.48
C VAL A 269 -23.39 -8.56 5.80
N ILE A 270 -22.10 -8.92 5.80
CA ILE A 270 -21.65 -10.28 6.12
C ILE A 270 -21.94 -10.64 7.58
N ASP A 271 -21.67 -9.70 8.50
CA ASP A 271 -21.80 -9.91 9.95
C ASP A 271 -23.22 -9.70 10.47
N ASN A 272 -24.15 -9.23 9.63
CA ASN A 272 -25.54 -8.94 10.03
C ASN A 272 -26.45 -10.16 9.85
N ASP A 273 -26.86 -10.77 10.94
CA ASP A 273 -27.74 -11.96 10.96
C ASP A 273 -29.20 -11.67 10.57
N GLU A 274 -29.65 -10.42 10.54
CA GLU A 274 -31.00 -10.03 10.13
C GLU A 274 -31.19 -10.13 8.60
N ILE A 275 -30.09 -10.15 7.84
CA ILE A 275 -30.12 -10.25 6.37
C ILE A 275 -30.24 -11.71 5.97
N SER A 276 -31.27 -12.06 5.18
CA SER A 276 -31.46 -13.44 4.70
C SER A 276 -30.26 -13.90 3.87
N SER A 277 -29.91 -15.19 3.98
CA SER A 277 -28.76 -15.80 3.29
C SER A 277 -28.78 -15.55 1.76
N LYS A 278 -29.96 -15.59 1.14
CA LYS A 278 -30.11 -15.33 -0.31
C LYS A 278 -29.77 -13.88 -0.68
N VAL A 279 -30.29 -12.93 0.09
CA VAL A 279 -30.02 -11.49 -0.11
C VAL A 279 -28.55 -11.20 0.14
N ARG A 280 -27.98 -11.72 1.22
CA ARG A 280 -26.57 -11.60 1.57
C ARG A 280 -25.67 -12.08 0.43
N THR A 281 -25.96 -13.25 -0.16
CA THR A 281 -25.19 -13.79 -1.29
C THR A 281 -25.24 -12.88 -2.51
N ASN A 282 -26.41 -12.38 -2.89
CA ASN A 282 -26.56 -11.50 -4.05
C ASN A 282 -25.82 -10.18 -3.83
N TRP A 283 -25.99 -9.57 -2.66
CA TRP A 283 -25.32 -8.31 -2.31
C TRP A 283 -23.81 -8.45 -2.21
N THR A 284 -23.31 -9.60 -1.73
CA THR A 284 -21.88 -9.92 -1.75
C THR A 284 -21.30 -9.87 -3.15
N ILE A 285 -22.02 -10.46 -4.13
CA ILE A 285 -21.58 -10.46 -5.54
C ILE A 285 -21.59 -9.02 -6.09
N ASP A 286 -22.67 -8.28 -5.86
CA ASP A 286 -22.80 -6.90 -6.34
C ASP A 286 -21.70 -5.98 -5.72
N LEU A 287 -21.48 -6.08 -4.43
CA LEU A 287 -20.44 -5.32 -3.72
C LEU A 287 -19.04 -5.68 -4.24
N ALA A 288 -18.73 -6.97 -4.36
CA ALA A 288 -17.43 -7.42 -4.87
C ALA A 288 -17.17 -6.91 -6.30
N GLU A 289 -18.18 -6.94 -7.18
CA GLU A 289 -18.09 -6.41 -8.54
C GLU A 289 -17.78 -4.91 -8.54
N HIS A 290 -18.47 -4.12 -7.73
CA HIS A 290 -18.30 -2.67 -7.71
C HIS A 290 -17.04 -2.23 -6.95
N ILE A 291 -16.60 -2.96 -5.95
CA ILE A 291 -15.30 -2.76 -5.29
C ILE A 291 -14.16 -3.02 -6.30
N TYR A 292 -14.25 -4.08 -7.09
CA TYR A 292 -13.30 -4.34 -8.16
C TYR A 292 -13.30 -3.24 -9.22
N ARG A 293 -14.50 -2.79 -9.67
CA ARG A 293 -14.65 -1.71 -10.65
C ARG A 293 -14.12 -0.37 -10.16
N ALA A 294 -14.12 -0.12 -8.85
CA ALA A 294 -13.63 1.13 -8.26
C ALA A 294 -12.17 1.44 -8.64
N GLN A 295 -11.38 0.42 -9.01
CA GLN A 295 -9.99 0.61 -9.45
C GLN A 295 -9.87 1.20 -10.87
N PHE A 296 -10.96 1.21 -11.65
CA PHE A 296 -10.95 1.56 -13.08
C PHE A 296 -11.91 2.68 -13.45
N VAL A 297 -12.80 3.08 -12.54
CA VAL A 297 -13.79 4.14 -12.82
C VAL A 297 -13.20 5.51 -12.58
N VAL A 298 -13.65 6.49 -13.37
CA VAL A 298 -13.25 7.88 -13.23
C VAL A 298 -13.96 8.54 -12.04
N ASP A 299 -15.19 8.11 -11.77
CA ASP A 299 -16.03 8.66 -10.70
C ASP A 299 -16.49 7.53 -9.76
N SER A 300 -15.92 7.54 -8.55
CA SER A 300 -16.19 6.53 -7.52
C SER A 300 -17.60 6.68 -6.92
N GLU A 301 -18.17 7.90 -6.91
CA GLU A 301 -19.54 8.15 -6.44
C GLU A 301 -20.55 7.46 -7.36
N ILE A 302 -20.43 7.63 -8.68
CA ILE A 302 -21.31 7.00 -9.66
C ILE A 302 -21.25 5.46 -9.53
N ASN A 303 -20.06 4.89 -9.32
CA ASN A 303 -19.90 3.47 -9.12
C ASN A 303 -20.60 2.97 -7.84
N CYS A 304 -20.49 3.74 -6.76
CA CYS A 304 -21.15 3.47 -5.49
C CYS A 304 -22.69 3.53 -5.65
N ALA A 305 -23.19 4.58 -6.31
CA ALA A 305 -24.62 4.73 -6.61
C ALA A 305 -25.17 3.55 -7.44
N ALA A 306 -24.40 3.09 -8.44
CA ALA A 306 -24.77 1.94 -9.26
C ALA A 306 -24.83 0.63 -8.45
N CYS A 307 -23.90 0.44 -7.49
CA CYS A 307 -23.91 -0.68 -6.57
C CYS A 307 -25.20 -0.71 -5.75
N PHE A 308 -25.50 0.35 -5.05
CA PHE A 308 -26.73 0.43 -4.24
C PHE A 308 -28.01 0.33 -5.08
N ALA A 309 -28.01 0.85 -6.31
CA ALA A 309 -29.12 0.67 -7.22
C ALA A 309 -29.38 -0.80 -7.58
N LYS A 310 -28.34 -1.58 -7.83
CA LYS A 310 -28.43 -3.03 -8.02
C LYS A 310 -29.00 -3.73 -6.80
N MET A 311 -28.46 -3.41 -5.62
CA MET A 311 -28.93 -4.00 -4.36
C MET A 311 -30.40 -3.70 -4.09
N CYS A 312 -30.85 -2.46 -4.28
CA CYS A 312 -32.27 -2.08 -4.18
C CYS A 312 -33.16 -2.85 -5.16
N ASN A 313 -32.70 -3.10 -6.38
CA ASN A 313 -33.46 -3.84 -7.39
C ASN A 313 -33.49 -5.36 -7.11
N SER A 314 -32.51 -5.92 -6.45
CA SER A 314 -32.46 -7.33 -6.08
C SER A 314 -33.47 -7.72 -4.99
N LEU A 315 -34.07 -6.74 -4.34
CA LEU A 315 -35.12 -6.93 -3.33
C LEU A 315 -36.53 -6.97 -3.90
N LYS A 316 -36.71 -6.60 -5.16
CA LYS A 316 -37.98 -6.68 -5.91
C LYS A 316 -38.12 -8.03 -6.57
#